data_08d14623e304d96e64507472adf4a883
#
_entry.id   08d14623e304d96e64507472adf4a883
#
_cell.length_a   1.000
_cell.length_b   1.000
_cell.length_c   1.000
_cell.angle_alpha   90.00
_cell.angle_beta   90.00
_cell.angle_gamma   90.00
#
_symmetry.space_group_name_H-M   'P 1'
#
loop_
_entity.id
_entity.type
_entity.pdbx_description
1 polymer ?
#
loop_
_entity_poly.entity_id
_entity_poly.type
_entity_poly.pdbx_seq_one_letter_code
_entity_poly.pdbx_strand_id
1 'polypeptide(L)'
;MYVIIVGCGRVGSELAYRLFSKGHEVTVVDEVSASFKNLPADYRGRTVEGEVLTKEVLQRAEIERADAVAAVTSSDTVNAVVTHLARHIYKVSRVVARNFDPRALPLHETFGHPVVGSTAWGARRIEELLVHPWQEQVLSIGNGDVEVDELRVSAEWNGRTSQELLSGTGAALVALVRGSRATVPALEEPLMTDDRLYVSGPRQAMETLRRRLTER
;
A
#
# COMPACT_ATOMS: atom_id res chain seq x y z
N MET A 1 -5.83 7.35 -19.32
CA MET A 1 -6.81 7.82 -18.33
C MET A 1 -6.48 9.26 -17.98
N TYR A 2 -7.51 10.06 -17.66
CA TYR A 2 -7.34 11.37 -17.08
C TYR A 2 -7.41 11.28 -15.55
N VAL A 3 -6.34 11.68 -14.87
CA VAL A 3 -6.19 11.54 -13.42
C VAL A 3 -5.95 12.90 -12.77
N ILE A 4 -6.69 13.20 -11.73
CA ILE A 4 -6.48 14.39 -10.90
C ILE A 4 -5.83 13.97 -9.59
N ILE A 5 -4.74 14.65 -9.24
CA ILE A 5 -4.01 14.46 -7.99
C ILE A 5 -4.14 15.75 -7.17
N VAL A 6 -4.70 15.64 -5.98
CA VAL A 6 -4.86 16.74 -5.04
C VAL A 6 -3.78 16.67 -3.98
N GLY A 7 -2.94 17.70 -3.95
CA GLY A 7 -1.73 17.82 -3.13
C GLY A 7 -0.46 17.51 -3.93
N CYS A 8 0.43 18.50 -4.03
CA CYS A 8 1.73 18.41 -4.73
C CYS A 8 2.91 18.31 -3.76
N GLY A 9 2.69 17.66 -2.62
CA GLY A 9 3.76 17.27 -1.70
C GLY A 9 4.59 16.09 -2.23
N ARG A 10 5.45 15.50 -1.40
CA ARG A 10 6.33 14.37 -1.78
C ARG A 10 5.58 13.18 -2.39
N VAL A 11 4.43 12.80 -1.83
CA VAL A 11 3.63 11.68 -2.36
C VAL A 11 2.95 12.07 -3.67
N GLY A 12 2.33 13.25 -3.71
CA GLY A 12 1.58 13.69 -4.90
C GLY A 12 2.46 13.94 -6.11
N SER A 13 3.62 14.57 -5.93
CA SER A 13 4.57 14.80 -7.03
C SER A 13 5.13 13.49 -7.60
N GLU A 14 5.50 12.55 -6.74
CA GLU A 14 5.97 11.23 -7.17
C GLU A 14 4.87 10.46 -7.90
N LEU A 15 3.64 10.44 -7.36
CA LEU A 15 2.50 9.78 -7.99
C LEU A 15 2.19 10.40 -9.37
N ALA A 16 2.22 11.74 -9.44
CA ALA A 16 1.97 12.48 -10.68
C ALA A 16 2.98 12.09 -11.76
N TYR A 17 4.25 12.07 -11.41
CA TYR A 17 5.31 11.72 -12.35
C TYR A 17 5.22 10.26 -12.80
N ARG A 18 4.96 9.33 -11.89
CA ARG A 18 4.79 7.90 -12.23
C ARG A 18 3.63 7.66 -13.21
N LEU A 19 2.51 8.32 -13.00
CA LEU A 19 1.35 8.19 -13.89
C LEU A 19 1.60 8.88 -15.24
N PHE A 20 2.19 10.07 -15.23
CA PHE A 20 2.59 10.77 -16.43
C PHE A 20 3.56 9.94 -17.28
N SER A 21 4.60 9.36 -16.66
CA SER A 21 5.59 8.51 -17.37
C SER A 21 4.99 7.23 -17.97
N LYS A 22 3.82 6.79 -17.46
CA LYS A 22 3.04 5.68 -18.01
C LYS A 22 2.06 6.11 -19.11
N GLY A 23 2.12 7.37 -19.55
CA GLY A 23 1.26 7.91 -20.62
C GLY A 23 -0.14 8.30 -20.18
N HIS A 24 -0.37 8.53 -18.88
CA HIS A 24 -1.65 9.07 -18.41
C HIS A 24 -1.66 10.59 -18.50
N GLU A 25 -2.82 11.17 -18.76
CA GLU A 25 -3.06 12.61 -18.65
C GLU A 25 -3.24 12.94 -17.17
N VAL A 26 -2.40 13.80 -16.61
CA VAL A 26 -2.37 14.07 -15.17
C VAL A 26 -2.49 15.56 -14.91
N THR A 27 -3.46 15.94 -14.05
CA THR A 27 -3.57 17.27 -13.48
C THR A 27 -3.29 17.24 -11.99
N VAL A 28 -2.37 18.09 -11.53
CA VAL A 28 -2.04 18.24 -10.10
C VAL A 28 -2.65 19.53 -9.59
N VAL A 29 -3.38 19.44 -8.48
CA VAL A 29 -4.01 20.58 -7.79
C VAL A 29 -3.32 20.79 -6.45
N ASP A 30 -2.91 22.02 -6.16
CA ASP A 30 -2.35 22.41 -4.86
C ASP A 30 -2.68 23.90 -4.58
N GLU A 31 -2.91 24.22 -3.32
CA GLU A 31 -3.19 25.61 -2.91
C GLU A 31 -1.94 26.49 -2.88
N VAL A 32 -0.76 25.87 -2.81
CA VAL A 32 0.54 26.53 -2.71
C VAL A 32 1.31 26.34 -4.01
N SER A 33 1.44 27.38 -4.81
CA SER A 33 2.15 27.32 -6.10
C SER A 33 3.61 26.84 -5.98
N ALA A 34 4.27 27.14 -4.87
CA ALA A 34 5.63 26.67 -4.61
C ALA A 34 5.73 25.14 -4.51
N SER A 35 4.65 24.43 -4.20
CA SER A 35 4.61 22.96 -4.13
C SER A 35 4.85 22.33 -5.50
N PHE A 36 4.53 23.00 -6.59
CA PHE A 36 4.76 22.46 -7.95
C PHE A 36 6.24 22.32 -8.31
N LYS A 37 7.14 22.95 -7.55
CA LYS A 37 8.60 22.73 -7.68
C LYS A 37 9.03 21.30 -7.30
N ASN A 38 8.17 20.54 -6.59
CA ASN A 38 8.42 19.15 -6.29
C ASN A 38 8.24 18.23 -7.52
N LEU A 39 7.59 18.72 -8.58
CA LEU A 39 7.48 17.95 -9.83
C LEU A 39 8.82 17.96 -10.57
N PRO A 40 9.23 16.81 -11.14
CA PRO A 40 10.43 16.75 -11.98
C PRO A 40 10.40 17.74 -13.15
N ALA A 41 11.57 18.20 -13.59
CA ALA A 41 11.71 19.21 -14.63
C ALA A 41 11.15 18.78 -16.00
N ASP A 42 11.04 17.49 -16.25
CA ASP A 42 10.48 16.87 -17.45
C ASP A 42 8.98 16.54 -17.35
N TYR A 43 8.35 16.80 -16.21
CA TYR A 43 6.90 16.68 -16.09
C TYR A 43 6.20 17.65 -17.03
N ARG A 44 5.26 17.16 -17.84
CA ARG A 44 4.48 17.94 -18.81
C ARG A 44 2.96 17.84 -18.58
N GLY A 45 2.55 17.29 -17.43
CA GLY A 45 1.14 17.31 -17.03
C GLY A 45 0.71 18.73 -16.63
N ARG A 46 -0.56 18.89 -16.38
CA ARG A 46 -1.17 20.17 -16.01
C ARG A 46 -1.06 20.42 -14.52
N THR A 47 -0.93 21.68 -14.12
CA THR A 47 -1.01 22.12 -12.72
C THR A 47 -2.13 23.16 -12.56
N VAL A 48 -2.84 23.09 -11.43
CA VAL A 48 -3.92 24.00 -11.08
C VAL A 48 -3.68 24.50 -9.66
N GLU A 49 -3.39 25.79 -9.51
CA GLU A 49 -3.25 26.42 -8.21
C GLU A 49 -4.61 26.82 -7.65
N GLY A 50 -4.87 26.51 -6.38
CA GLY A 50 -6.05 26.96 -5.65
C GLY A 50 -6.56 25.97 -4.61
N GLU A 51 -7.48 26.43 -3.80
CA GLU A 51 -8.14 25.64 -2.76
C GLU A 51 -9.07 24.59 -3.39
N VAL A 52 -8.74 23.32 -3.23
CA VAL A 52 -9.42 22.21 -3.92
C VAL A 52 -10.89 22.03 -3.53
N LEU A 53 -11.31 22.52 -2.37
CA LEU A 53 -12.72 22.43 -1.95
C LEU A 53 -13.61 23.49 -2.61
N THR A 54 -13.05 24.37 -3.43
CA THR A 54 -13.83 25.34 -4.21
C THR A 54 -14.26 24.74 -5.55
N LYS A 55 -15.50 25.04 -5.94
CA LYS A 55 -16.06 24.55 -7.20
C LYS A 55 -15.24 24.99 -8.41
N GLU A 56 -14.78 26.22 -8.39
CA GLU A 56 -13.98 26.85 -9.44
C GLU A 56 -12.66 26.11 -9.70
N VAL A 57 -11.98 25.68 -8.63
CA VAL A 57 -10.73 24.92 -8.74
C VAL A 57 -10.99 23.52 -9.29
N LEU A 58 -12.04 22.84 -8.81
CA LEU A 58 -12.43 21.53 -9.32
C LEU A 58 -12.82 21.59 -10.80
N GLN A 59 -13.54 22.65 -11.22
CA GLN A 59 -13.89 22.84 -12.63
C GLN A 59 -12.66 23.16 -13.49
N ARG A 60 -11.74 24.02 -13.00
CA ARG A 60 -10.46 24.26 -13.67
C ARG A 60 -9.62 23.00 -13.79
N ALA A 61 -9.71 22.10 -12.83
CA ALA A 61 -9.09 20.77 -12.90
C ALA A 61 -9.89 19.79 -13.78
N GLU A 62 -11.01 20.22 -14.37
CA GLU A 62 -11.86 19.41 -15.26
C GLU A 62 -12.33 18.10 -14.59
N ILE A 63 -12.78 18.18 -13.32
CA ILE A 63 -13.13 16.99 -12.52
C ILE A 63 -14.25 16.15 -13.16
N GLU A 64 -15.14 16.77 -13.95
CA GLU A 64 -16.26 16.09 -14.61
C GLU A 64 -15.80 15.06 -15.66
N ARG A 65 -14.60 15.23 -16.21
CA ARG A 65 -14.02 14.26 -17.17
C ARG A 65 -13.00 13.30 -16.55
N ALA A 66 -12.75 13.42 -15.24
CA ALA A 66 -11.73 12.60 -14.57
C ALA A 66 -12.13 11.13 -14.50
N ASP A 67 -11.24 10.24 -14.91
CA ASP A 67 -11.37 8.79 -14.70
C ASP A 67 -11.01 8.41 -13.25
N ALA A 68 -10.10 9.17 -12.63
CA ALA A 68 -9.63 8.91 -11.28
C ALA A 68 -9.25 10.20 -10.53
N VAL A 69 -9.44 10.17 -9.20
CA VAL A 69 -8.98 11.23 -8.27
C VAL A 69 -8.20 10.61 -7.13
N ALA A 70 -6.99 11.13 -6.87
CA ALA A 70 -6.19 10.79 -5.70
C ALA A 70 -6.02 12.03 -4.81
N ALA A 71 -6.54 12.00 -3.59
CA ALA A 71 -6.36 13.06 -2.61
C ALA A 71 -5.24 12.68 -1.63
N VAL A 72 -4.09 13.37 -1.73
CA VAL A 72 -2.85 12.99 -1.04
C VAL A 72 -2.20 14.16 -0.30
N THR A 73 -3.00 15.10 0.16
CA THR A 73 -2.56 16.25 0.97
C THR A 73 -2.09 15.82 2.36
N SER A 74 -1.66 16.76 3.19
CA SER A 74 -1.37 16.55 4.62
C SER A 74 -2.61 16.71 5.52
N SER A 75 -3.79 16.96 4.95
CA SER A 75 -5.05 17.11 5.68
C SER A 75 -5.97 15.91 5.39
N ASP A 76 -6.18 15.05 6.37
CA ASP A 76 -7.09 13.91 6.25
C ASP A 76 -8.54 14.34 5.97
N THR A 77 -8.97 15.48 6.56
CA THR A 77 -10.29 16.04 6.29
C THR A 77 -10.44 16.45 4.82
N VAL A 78 -9.47 17.15 4.26
CA VAL A 78 -9.47 17.54 2.84
C VAL A 78 -9.47 16.30 1.96
N ASN A 79 -8.62 15.32 2.26
CA ASN A 79 -8.54 14.08 1.48
C ASN A 79 -9.88 13.32 1.48
N ALA A 80 -10.52 13.19 2.64
CA ALA A 80 -11.81 12.51 2.77
C ALA A 80 -12.92 13.26 2.02
N VAL A 81 -13.03 14.57 2.20
CA VAL A 81 -14.07 15.39 1.56
C VAL A 81 -13.90 15.43 0.05
N VAL A 82 -12.69 15.64 -0.46
CA VAL A 82 -12.41 15.67 -1.90
C VAL A 82 -12.79 14.34 -2.57
N THR A 83 -12.39 13.22 -1.98
CA THR A 83 -12.73 11.90 -2.55
C THR A 83 -14.22 11.64 -2.49
N HIS A 84 -14.91 12.09 -1.44
CA HIS A 84 -16.35 12.02 -1.34
C HIS A 84 -17.05 12.85 -2.44
N LEU A 85 -16.66 14.12 -2.62
CA LEU A 85 -17.19 14.98 -3.68
C LEU A 85 -16.94 14.37 -5.06
N ALA A 86 -15.72 13.94 -5.34
CA ALA A 86 -15.36 13.31 -6.61
C ALA A 86 -16.25 12.10 -6.90
N ARG A 87 -16.46 11.21 -5.92
CA ARG A 87 -17.25 10.00 -6.08
C ARG A 87 -18.75 10.25 -6.19
N HIS A 88 -19.29 11.06 -5.29
CA HIS A 88 -20.76 11.18 -5.14
C HIS A 88 -21.36 12.34 -5.93
N ILE A 89 -20.63 13.44 -6.10
CA ILE A 89 -21.13 14.60 -6.87
C ILE A 89 -20.69 14.51 -8.33
N TYR A 90 -19.41 14.33 -8.57
CA TYR A 90 -18.83 14.33 -9.93
C TYR A 90 -18.80 12.93 -10.59
N LYS A 91 -19.22 11.88 -9.86
CA LYS A 91 -19.35 10.50 -10.38
C LYS A 91 -18.02 9.90 -10.90
N VAL A 92 -16.89 10.37 -10.39
CA VAL A 92 -15.58 9.80 -10.73
C VAL A 92 -15.54 8.33 -10.30
N SER A 93 -15.19 7.46 -11.22
CA SER A 93 -15.27 6.00 -11.00
C SER A 93 -14.23 5.45 -10.02
N ARG A 94 -13.06 6.08 -9.94
CA ARG A 94 -11.93 5.65 -9.11
C ARG A 94 -11.46 6.79 -8.22
N VAL A 95 -11.60 6.61 -6.91
CA VAL A 95 -11.12 7.58 -5.93
C VAL A 95 -10.25 6.89 -4.90
N VAL A 96 -9.16 7.55 -4.48
CA VAL A 96 -8.27 7.05 -3.42
C VAL A 96 -7.91 8.21 -2.51
N ALA A 97 -8.03 8.01 -1.21
CA ALA A 97 -7.59 8.97 -0.20
C ALA A 97 -6.27 8.51 0.45
N ARG A 98 -5.38 9.45 0.74
CA ARG A 98 -4.29 9.23 1.67
C ARG A 98 -4.77 9.45 3.09
N ASN A 99 -4.53 8.49 3.98
CA ASN A 99 -4.54 8.71 5.42
C ASN A 99 -3.14 9.18 5.85
N PHE A 100 -3.05 10.43 6.26
CA PHE A 100 -1.79 11.06 6.69
C PHE A 100 -1.50 10.76 8.15
N ASP A 101 -2.47 11.02 9.05
CA ASP A 101 -2.41 10.68 10.46
C ASP A 101 -3.15 9.35 10.71
N PRO A 102 -2.47 8.29 11.19
CA PRO A 102 -3.12 7.01 11.47
C PRO A 102 -4.37 7.11 12.36
N ARG A 103 -4.44 8.11 13.24
CA ARG A 103 -5.58 8.35 14.14
C ARG A 103 -6.84 8.83 13.39
N ALA A 104 -6.68 9.34 12.17
CA ALA A 104 -7.79 9.79 11.33
C ALA A 104 -8.41 8.67 10.47
N LEU A 105 -7.93 7.43 10.56
CA LEU A 105 -8.47 6.32 9.81
C LEU A 105 -10.01 6.15 9.95
N PRO A 106 -10.62 6.27 11.15
CA PRO A 106 -12.07 6.17 11.29
C PRO A 106 -12.86 7.21 10.48
N LEU A 107 -12.28 8.41 10.25
CA LEU A 107 -12.89 9.42 9.38
C LEU A 107 -13.02 8.89 7.95
N HIS A 108 -11.96 8.31 7.42
CA HIS A 108 -11.96 7.76 6.07
C HIS A 108 -12.89 6.55 5.93
N GLU A 109 -12.95 5.68 6.93
CA GLU A 109 -13.84 4.52 6.97
C GLU A 109 -15.32 4.93 6.87
N THR A 110 -15.69 6.05 7.49
CA THR A 110 -17.06 6.62 7.41
C THR A 110 -17.49 6.90 5.97
N PHE A 111 -16.57 7.28 5.09
CA PHE A 111 -16.84 7.57 3.68
C PHE A 111 -16.73 6.33 2.77
N GLY A 112 -16.16 5.22 3.26
CA GLY A 112 -16.10 3.94 2.54
C GLY A 112 -15.27 3.95 1.24
N HIS A 113 -14.31 4.88 1.12
CA HIS A 113 -13.42 4.93 -0.04
C HIS A 113 -12.12 4.17 0.21
N PRO A 114 -11.45 3.68 -0.84
CA PRO A 114 -10.09 3.15 -0.74
C PRO A 114 -9.13 4.17 -0.09
N VAL A 115 -8.40 3.71 0.92
CA VAL A 115 -7.50 4.54 1.72
C VAL A 115 -6.10 3.94 1.78
N VAL A 116 -5.09 4.78 1.73
CA VAL A 116 -3.68 4.37 1.88
C VAL A 116 -3.06 5.08 3.07
N GLY A 117 -2.73 4.32 4.11
CA GLY A 117 -2.04 4.80 5.31
C GLY A 117 -0.53 4.89 5.10
N SER A 118 -0.08 5.91 4.37
CA SER A 118 1.33 6.05 3.96
C SER A 118 2.31 6.14 5.13
N THR A 119 1.94 6.80 6.23
CA THR A 119 2.78 6.95 7.43
C THR A 119 2.88 5.64 8.20
N ALA A 120 1.74 4.99 8.48
CA ALA A 120 1.71 3.72 9.19
C ALA A 120 2.44 2.62 8.41
N TRP A 121 2.21 2.56 7.09
CA TRP A 121 2.89 1.59 6.22
C TRP A 121 4.41 1.82 6.21
N GLY A 122 4.87 3.07 6.04
CA GLY A 122 6.29 3.39 6.02
C GLY A 122 6.99 3.09 7.35
N ALA A 123 6.37 3.46 8.48
CA ALA A 123 6.90 3.19 9.82
C ALA A 123 7.03 1.68 10.07
N ARG A 124 6.00 0.91 9.71
CA ARG A 124 6.03 -0.56 9.80
C ARG A 124 7.15 -1.15 8.97
N ARG A 125 7.31 -0.72 7.72
CA ARG A 125 8.37 -1.24 6.84
C ARG A 125 9.76 -0.95 7.38
N ILE A 126 9.97 0.22 7.98
CA ILE A 126 11.24 0.56 8.63
C ILE A 126 11.47 -0.32 9.87
N GLU A 127 10.44 -0.50 10.72
CA GLU A 127 10.50 -1.39 11.88
C GLU A 127 10.90 -2.81 11.48
N GLU A 128 10.25 -3.37 10.47
CA GLU A 128 10.55 -4.71 9.94
C GLU A 128 12.00 -4.86 9.50
N LEU A 129 12.51 -3.90 8.73
CA LEU A 129 13.90 -3.91 8.26
C LEU A 129 14.92 -3.76 9.39
N LEU A 130 14.56 -3.07 10.48
CA LEU A 130 15.44 -2.89 11.64
C LEU A 130 15.45 -4.13 12.54
N VAL A 131 14.29 -4.75 12.76
CA VAL A 131 14.14 -5.87 13.71
C VAL A 131 14.41 -7.22 13.02
N HIS A 132 14.10 -7.32 11.73
CA HIS A 132 14.19 -8.55 10.95
C HIS A 132 14.89 -8.35 9.59
N PRO A 133 16.19 -8.01 9.57
CA PRO A 133 16.91 -7.65 8.33
C PRO A 133 17.02 -8.78 7.29
N TRP A 134 16.75 -10.02 7.67
CA TRP A 134 16.81 -11.23 6.82
C TRP A 134 15.46 -11.75 6.33
N GLN A 135 14.39 -10.96 6.47
CA GLN A 135 13.06 -11.39 6.06
C GLN A 135 12.56 -10.52 4.93
N GLU A 136 12.20 -11.13 3.83
CA GLU A 136 11.51 -10.43 2.74
C GLU A 136 10.00 -10.56 2.94
N GLN A 137 9.36 -9.46 3.38
CA GLN A 137 7.94 -9.31 3.19
C GLN A 137 7.68 -9.19 1.68
N VAL A 138 7.00 -10.20 1.14
CA VAL A 138 6.74 -10.29 -0.30
C VAL A 138 5.57 -9.42 -0.69
N LEU A 139 4.51 -9.38 0.14
CA LEU A 139 3.28 -8.67 -0.15
C LEU A 139 2.55 -8.31 1.15
N SER A 140 1.92 -7.13 1.17
CA SER A 140 0.99 -6.70 2.20
C SER A 140 -0.37 -6.43 1.56
N ILE A 141 -1.43 -7.01 2.13
CA ILE A 141 -2.81 -6.92 1.64
C ILE A 141 -3.63 -6.15 2.67
N GLY A 142 -4.52 -5.28 2.19
CA GLY A 142 -5.19 -4.30 3.02
C GLY A 142 -4.16 -3.28 3.54
N ASN A 143 -4.41 -2.58 4.61
CA ASN A 143 -3.43 -1.68 5.23
C ASN A 143 -2.42 -2.44 6.12
N GLY A 144 -2.07 -3.68 5.75
CA GLY A 144 -1.21 -4.57 6.52
C GLY A 144 -1.99 -5.54 7.41
N ASP A 145 -3.26 -5.77 7.10
CA ASP A 145 -4.11 -6.72 7.84
C ASP A 145 -3.68 -8.17 7.60
N VAL A 146 -3.23 -8.45 6.36
CA VAL A 146 -2.66 -9.75 5.96
C VAL A 146 -1.30 -9.52 5.31
N GLU A 147 -0.31 -10.26 5.76
CA GLU A 147 1.05 -10.25 5.22
C GLU A 147 1.32 -11.57 4.50
N VAL A 148 2.15 -11.52 3.46
CA VAL A 148 2.74 -12.69 2.83
C VAL A 148 4.25 -12.56 2.99
N ASP A 149 4.82 -13.47 3.78
CA ASP A 149 6.24 -13.46 4.11
C ASP A 149 6.97 -14.66 3.51
N GLU A 150 8.22 -14.45 3.16
CA GLU A 150 9.17 -15.53 2.93
C GLU A 150 9.84 -15.90 4.26
N LEU A 151 9.71 -17.16 4.66
CA LEU A 151 10.31 -17.75 5.86
C LEU A 151 11.27 -18.86 5.47
N ARG A 152 12.48 -18.84 6.02
CA ARG A 152 13.46 -19.91 5.76
C ARG A 152 13.38 -20.99 6.83
N VAL A 153 13.32 -22.25 6.41
CA VAL A 153 13.26 -23.40 7.29
C VAL A 153 14.63 -23.64 7.95
N SER A 154 14.64 -23.59 9.28
CA SER A 154 15.85 -23.90 10.06
C SER A 154 16.12 -25.41 10.15
N ALA A 155 17.34 -25.78 10.58
CA ALA A 155 17.74 -27.17 10.70
C ALA A 155 16.85 -27.96 11.69
N GLU A 156 16.30 -27.32 12.71
CA GLU A 156 15.43 -27.95 13.71
C GLU A 156 14.06 -28.36 13.15
N TRP A 157 13.68 -27.79 12.04
CA TRP A 157 12.42 -28.10 11.35
C TRP A 157 12.60 -29.09 10.19
N ASN A 158 13.83 -29.58 9.99
CA ASN A 158 14.10 -30.58 8.95
C ASN A 158 13.36 -31.87 9.22
N GLY A 159 12.59 -32.37 8.25
CA GLY A 159 11.77 -33.57 8.34
C GLY A 159 10.41 -33.42 9.03
N ARG A 160 10.13 -32.27 9.63
CA ARG A 160 8.80 -31.94 10.19
C ARG A 160 7.89 -31.37 9.09
N THR A 161 6.60 -31.30 9.35
CA THR A 161 5.62 -30.87 8.34
C THR A 161 5.25 -29.38 8.45
N SER A 162 4.82 -28.80 7.35
CA SER A 162 4.25 -27.45 7.36
C SER A 162 2.94 -27.38 8.17
N GLN A 163 2.19 -28.47 8.26
CA GLN A 163 1.00 -28.57 9.12
C GLN A 163 1.35 -28.36 10.60
N GLU A 164 2.44 -28.97 11.06
CA GLU A 164 2.91 -28.77 12.45
C GLU A 164 3.36 -27.34 12.68
N LEU A 165 4.10 -26.76 11.72
CA LEU A 165 4.60 -25.39 11.81
C LEU A 165 3.45 -24.37 11.90
N LEU A 166 2.42 -24.53 11.08
CA LEU A 166 1.30 -23.61 10.96
C LEU A 166 0.22 -23.84 12.02
N SER A 167 0.26 -24.95 12.73
CA SER A 167 -0.79 -25.32 13.70
C SER A 167 -1.07 -24.23 14.72
N GLY A 168 -2.35 -23.83 14.84
CA GLY A 168 -2.81 -22.84 15.81
C GLY A 168 -2.40 -21.39 15.52
N THR A 169 -1.81 -21.08 14.36
CA THR A 169 -1.34 -19.73 14.04
C THR A 169 -2.38 -18.89 13.30
N GLY A 170 -3.30 -19.52 12.57
CA GLY A 170 -4.21 -18.82 11.65
C GLY A 170 -3.53 -18.41 10.34
N ALA A 171 -2.33 -18.88 10.07
CA ALA A 171 -1.60 -18.67 8.82
C ALA A 171 -1.86 -19.80 7.81
N ALA A 172 -1.66 -19.50 6.53
CA ALA A 172 -1.80 -20.45 5.43
C ALA A 172 -0.52 -20.49 4.59
N LEU A 173 -0.10 -21.72 4.20
CA LEU A 173 1.00 -21.92 3.27
C LEU A 173 0.56 -21.58 1.86
N VAL A 174 1.29 -20.67 1.20
CA VAL A 174 1.02 -20.23 -0.17
C VAL A 174 1.88 -21.01 -1.15
N ALA A 175 3.18 -21.14 -0.85
CA ALA A 175 4.13 -21.86 -1.70
C ALA A 175 5.33 -22.32 -0.89
N LEU A 176 6.02 -23.33 -1.41
CA LEU A 176 7.33 -23.80 -0.95
C LEU A 176 8.31 -23.70 -2.12
N VAL A 177 9.48 -23.15 -1.85
CA VAL A 177 10.58 -23.11 -2.81
C VAL A 177 11.73 -23.97 -2.27
N ARG A 178 12.04 -25.03 -2.98
CA ARG A 178 13.17 -25.94 -2.70
C ARG A 178 14.18 -25.85 -3.83
N GLY A 179 15.36 -25.34 -3.53
CA GLY A 179 16.34 -25.01 -4.55
C GLY A 179 15.81 -23.93 -5.50
N SER A 180 15.63 -24.26 -6.79
CA SER A 180 15.07 -23.34 -7.81
C SER A 180 13.60 -23.63 -8.17
N ARG A 181 12.99 -24.64 -7.54
CA ARG A 181 11.64 -25.08 -7.88
C ARG A 181 10.62 -24.59 -6.86
N ALA A 182 9.60 -23.88 -7.33
CA ALA A 182 8.44 -23.50 -6.55
C ALA A 182 7.30 -24.49 -6.73
N THR A 183 6.63 -24.87 -5.64
CA THR A 183 5.45 -25.76 -5.63
C THR A 183 4.40 -25.22 -4.67
N VAL A 184 3.16 -25.65 -4.83
CA VAL A 184 2.14 -25.55 -3.78
C VAL A 184 2.16 -26.90 -3.06
N PRO A 185 2.78 -26.99 -1.88
CA PRO A 185 2.99 -28.28 -1.22
C PRO A 185 1.73 -28.78 -0.52
N ALA A 186 1.63 -30.09 -0.33
CA ALA A 186 0.71 -30.65 0.65
C ALA A 186 1.19 -30.27 2.07
N LEU A 187 0.24 -30.07 3.01
CA LEU A 187 0.60 -29.66 4.38
C LEU A 187 1.40 -30.73 5.13
N GLU A 188 1.27 -31.98 4.73
CA GLU A 188 1.98 -33.14 5.27
C GLU A 188 3.35 -33.34 4.62
N GLU A 189 3.70 -32.61 3.58
CA GLU A 189 5.02 -32.72 2.93
C GLU A 189 6.12 -32.33 3.93
N PRO A 190 7.17 -33.18 4.10
CA PRO A 190 8.28 -32.89 4.98
C PRO A 190 9.08 -31.68 4.49
N LEU A 191 9.32 -30.74 5.39
CA LEU A 191 10.19 -29.59 5.19
C LEU A 191 11.66 -30.03 5.19
N MET A 192 12.48 -29.35 4.42
CA MET A 192 13.94 -29.51 4.41
C MET A 192 14.61 -28.22 4.88
N THR A 193 15.77 -28.38 5.49
CA THR A 193 16.61 -27.21 5.82
C THR A 193 16.82 -26.35 4.58
N ASP A 194 16.75 -25.03 4.75
CA ASP A 194 16.88 -24.04 3.69
C ASP A 194 15.70 -23.95 2.70
N ASP A 195 14.64 -24.74 2.87
CA ASP A 195 13.39 -24.47 2.16
C ASP A 195 12.90 -23.05 2.46
N ARG A 196 12.37 -22.38 1.44
CA ARG A 196 11.72 -21.10 1.59
C ARG A 196 10.22 -21.27 1.52
N LEU A 197 9.55 -20.91 2.60
CA LEU A 197 8.08 -20.97 2.72
C LEU A 197 7.50 -19.60 2.48
N TYR A 198 6.57 -19.49 1.56
CA TYR A 198 5.74 -18.32 1.41
C TYR A 198 4.45 -18.54 2.18
N VAL A 199 4.23 -17.77 3.23
CA VAL A 199 3.13 -17.96 4.17
C VAL A 199 2.32 -16.69 4.26
N SER A 200 0.98 -16.79 4.18
CA SER A 200 0.07 -15.67 4.36
C SER A 200 -0.65 -15.75 5.71
N GLY A 201 -0.85 -14.60 6.35
CA GLY A 201 -1.62 -14.55 7.59
C GLY A 201 -1.59 -13.17 8.24
N PRO A 202 -2.34 -12.99 9.35
CA PRO A 202 -2.27 -11.78 10.14
C PRO A 202 -0.89 -11.66 10.79
N ARG A 203 -0.47 -10.42 11.08
CA ARG A 203 0.84 -10.11 11.66
C ARG A 203 1.21 -10.99 12.87
N GLN A 204 0.27 -11.20 13.78
CA GLN A 204 0.51 -12.02 14.97
C GLN A 204 0.86 -13.48 14.62
N ALA A 205 0.28 -14.02 13.55
CA ALA A 205 0.63 -15.34 13.04
C ALA A 205 2.07 -15.37 12.50
N MET A 206 2.47 -14.33 11.76
CA MET A 206 3.82 -14.20 11.23
C MET A 206 4.86 -14.12 12.35
N GLU A 207 4.63 -13.32 13.38
CA GLU A 207 5.49 -13.23 14.56
C GLU A 207 5.66 -14.59 15.27
N THR A 208 4.56 -15.33 15.39
CA THR A 208 4.59 -16.68 15.99
C THR A 208 5.40 -17.67 15.17
N LEU A 209 5.22 -17.65 13.84
CA LEU A 209 5.97 -18.55 12.94
C LEU A 209 7.46 -18.23 12.93
N ARG A 210 7.81 -16.96 12.90
CA ARG A 210 9.21 -16.51 12.98
C ARG A 210 9.88 -17.02 14.24
N ARG A 211 9.22 -16.87 15.40
CA ARG A 211 9.73 -17.36 16.67
C ARG A 211 9.92 -18.88 16.62
N ARG A 212 8.94 -19.66 16.12
CA ARG A 212 9.07 -21.13 15.98
C ARG A 212 10.25 -21.55 15.12
N LEU A 213 10.59 -20.78 14.08
CA LEU A 213 11.70 -21.08 13.17
C LEU A 213 13.06 -20.62 13.71
N THR A 214 13.10 -19.71 14.71
CA THR A 214 14.34 -19.14 15.27
C THR A 214 14.66 -19.61 16.69
N GLU A 215 13.69 -20.12 17.45
CA GLU A 215 13.92 -20.72 18.78
C GLU A 215 14.69 -22.03 18.63
N ARG A 216 15.82 -22.11 19.39
CA ARG A 216 16.66 -23.30 19.55
C ARG A 216 16.06 -24.24 20.58
#